data_4bb94815247d9e4b2e67baeea13befbc
#
_entry.id   4bb94815247d9e4b2e67baeea13befbc
#
_cell.length_a   1.000
_cell.length_b   1.000
_cell.length_c   1.000
_cell.angle_alpha   90.00
_cell.angle_beta   90.00
_cell.angle_gamma   90.00
#
_symmetry.space_group_name_H-M   'P 1'
#
loop_
_entity.id
_entity.type
_entity.pdbx_description
1 polymer ?
#
loop_
_entity_poly.entity_id
_entity_poly.type
_entity_poly.pdbx_seq_one_letter_code
_entity_poly.pdbx_strand_id
1 'polypeptide(L)'
;MALSQEELDALHLLEQNLIFNATTDIRNDRYYEGTQRLEHIGLAVPPELRRFETLANWCRTVVDTVANRQRLKTFYLPGEDEFSKEMQEGWEYNNLDSESKIMQKEKLILGRGFVSVGSNEDDPENPIIQVESPREMSVDIDPRRRRIRAAARFTNDQVQAGPALFRHSHATLMLPDATVWCQRGQGGWFEVDRDEHGLGRVPIVMFLNRRRLGRWTGVSEMADAIPFVDSAARALTNLQLATETHAVPPRYVLGISKGDFVDKSGQPIPAWEAYFNSFMASAKSDAKIGQLTGTSLDNFHKSVDHYAQQVAGLTGLPCPVFRAEHREPAIW
;
A
#
# COMPACT_ATOMS: atom_id res chain seq x y z
N MET A 1 33.99 14.60 13.08
CA MET A 1 35.06 14.78 12.05
C MET A 1 34.44 15.17 10.72
N ALA A 2 35.25 15.54 9.72
CA ALA A 2 34.70 15.81 8.39
C ALA A 2 34.62 14.50 7.60
N LEU A 3 33.49 14.25 6.95
CA LEU A 3 33.32 13.13 6.02
C LEU A 3 34.26 13.32 4.82
N SER A 4 34.78 12.23 4.27
CA SER A 4 35.50 12.27 3.00
C SER A 4 34.55 12.63 1.84
N GLN A 5 35.12 13.10 0.73
CA GLN A 5 34.30 13.44 -0.46
C GLN A 5 33.57 12.20 -1.00
N GLU A 6 34.18 11.02 -0.95
CA GLU A 6 33.55 9.77 -1.40
C GLU A 6 32.36 9.37 -0.51
N GLU A 7 32.45 9.58 0.79
CA GLU A 7 31.35 9.32 1.74
C GLU A 7 30.20 10.32 1.55
N LEU A 8 30.50 11.59 1.30
CA LEU A 8 29.49 12.60 0.98
C LEU A 8 28.76 12.27 -0.32
N ASP A 9 29.50 11.90 -1.36
CA ASP A 9 28.92 11.53 -2.65
C ASP A 9 28.05 10.27 -2.52
N ALA A 10 28.47 9.28 -1.72
CA ALA A 10 27.69 8.08 -1.42
C ALA A 10 26.39 8.43 -0.67
N LEU A 11 26.46 9.29 0.36
CA LEU A 11 25.26 9.74 1.10
C LEU A 11 24.27 10.46 0.18
N HIS A 12 24.75 11.37 -0.66
CA HIS A 12 23.90 12.08 -1.59
C HIS A 12 23.21 11.13 -2.61
N LEU A 13 23.97 10.18 -3.17
CA LEU A 13 23.42 9.19 -4.07
C LEU A 13 22.34 8.32 -3.40
N LEU A 14 22.62 7.87 -2.18
CA LEU A 14 21.70 7.01 -1.42
C LEU A 14 20.42 7.77 -1.03
N GLU A 15 20.53 9.04 -0.63
CA GLU A 15 19.37 9.88 -0.35
C GLU A 15 18.53 10.14 -1.60
N GLN A 16 19.15 10.41 -2.76
CA GLN A 16 18.45 10.55 -4.03
C GLN A 16 17.71 9.27 -4.43
N ASN A 17 18.33 8.11 -4.26
CA ASN A 17 17.69 6.82 -4.53
C ASN A 17 16.48 6.58 -3.62
N LEU A 18 16.57 6.95 -2.35
CA LEU A 18 15.46 6.86 -1.41
C LEU A 18 14.29 7.76 -1.85
N ILE A 19 14.57 9.02 -2.17
CA ILE A 19 13.57 9.99 -2.65
C ILE A 19 12.92 9.51 -3.95
N PHE A 20 13.69 8.98 -4.88
CA PHE A 20 13.17 8.45 -6.14
C PHE A 20 12.15 7.32 -5.93
N ASN A 21 12.38 6.45 -4.97
CA ASN A 21 11.47 5.35 -4.65
C ASN A 21 10.25 5.79 -3.82
N ALA A 22 10.33 6.89 -3.08
CA ALA A 22 9.34 7.32 -2.10
C ALA A 22 7.91 7.44 -2.67
N THR A 23 7.74 7.95 -3.88
CA THR A 23 6.41 8.08 -4.52
C THR A 23 5.76 6.72 -4.74
N THR A 24 6.53 5.74 -5.20
CA THR A 24 6.05 4.37 -5.42
C THR A 24 5.74 3.68 -4.08
N ASP A 25 6.58 3.88 -3.08
CA ASP A 25 6.42 3.32 -1.74
C ASP A 25 5.16 3.86 -1.06
N ILE A 26 4.95 5.18 -1.09
CA ILE A 26 3.74 5.82 -0.55
C ILE A 26 2.48 5.30 -1.27
N ARG A 27 2.53 5.14 -2.59
CA ARG A 27 1.41 4.58 -3.35
C ARG A 27 1.11 3.17 -2.89
N ASN A 28 2.10 2.30 -2.85
CA ASN A 28 1.93 0.90 -2.48
C ASN A 28 1.41 0.76 -1.05
N ASP A 29 1.89 1.58 -0.13
CA ASP A 29 1.43 1.65 1.24
C ASP A 29 -0.06 2.02 1.34
N ARG A 30 -0.49 3.04 0.60
CA ARG A 30 -1.90 3.44 0.53
C ARG A 30 -2.79 2.31 0.02
N TYR A 31 -2.34 1.56 -0.99
CA TYR A 31 -3.09 0.40 -1.48
C TYR A 31 -3.16 -0.74 -0.47
N TYR A 32 -2.09 -0.97 0.28
CA TYR A 32 -2.09 -1.96 1.34
C TYR A 32 -3.00 -1.53 2.51
N GLU A 33 -2.91 -0.28 2.95
CA GLU A 33 -3.74 0.26 4.03
C GLU A 33 -5.21 0.52 3.63
N GLY A 34 -5.52 0.51 2.33
CA GLY A 34 -6.87 0.81 1.85
C GLY A 34 -7.22 2.30 1.98
N THR A 35 -6.22 3.17 1.92
CA THR A 35 -6.37 4.64 2.00
C THR A 35 -6.10 5.32 0.66
N GLN A 36 -5.96 4.53 -0.41
CA GLN A 36 -5.81 5.06 -1.77
C GLN A 36 -7.06 5.85 -2.17
N ARG A 37 -6.86 6.85 -3.00
CA ARG A 37 -7.97 7.58 -3.65
C ARG A 37 -7.95 7.28 -5.14
N LEU A 38 -9.11 7.03 -5.71
CA LEU A 38 -9.24 6.86 -7.15
C LEU A 38 -8.94 8.18 -7.85
N GLU A 39 -7.95 8.18 -8.76
CA GLU A 39 -7.63 9.37 -9.57
C GLU A 39 -8.80 9.75 -10.47
N HIS A 40 -9.56 8.78 -10.94
CA HIS A 40 -10.71 8.94 -11.83
C HIS A 40 -11.90 8.13 -11.34
N ILE A 41 -12.76 8.76 -10.57
CA ILE A 41 -14.10 8.24 -10.26
C ILE A 41 -14.95 8.53 -11.49
N GLY A 42 -15.16 7.60 -12.39
CA GLY A 42 -15.95 7.65 -13.61
C GLY A 42 -16.52 9.01 -14.06
N LEU A 43 -16.66 9.23 -15.36
CA LEU A 43 -17.14 10.49 -15.95
C LEU A 43 -18.56 10.89 -15.47
N ALA A 44 -19.32 9.95 -14.92
CA ALA A 44 -20.73 10.16 -14.54
C ALA A 44 -20.93 10.65 -13.09
N VAL A 45 -19.87 10.71 -12.27
CA VAL A 45 -19.98 11.06 -10.84
C VAL A 45 -19.67 12.55 -10.65
N PRO A 46 -20.67 13.37 -10.27
CA PRO A 46 -20.46 14.77 -9.94
C PRO A 46 -19.46 14.94 -8.80
N PRO A 47 -18.67 16.04 -8.76
CA PRO A 47 -17.67 16.29 -7.72
C PRO A 47 -18.20 16.21 -6.29
N GLU A 48 -19.47 16.59 -6.09
CA GLU A 48 -20.16 16.60 -4.81
C GLU A 48 -20.42 15.19 -4.26
N LEU A 49 -20.52 14.19 -5.16
CA LEU A 49 -20.78 12.79 -4.83
C LEU A 49 -19.52 11.96 -4.66
N ARG A 50 -18.33 12.54 -4.85
CA ARG A 50 -17.04 11.86 -4.62
C ARG A 50 -16.80 11.44 -3.17
N ARG A 51 -17.66 11.87 -2.24
CA ARG A 51 -17.63 11.45 -0.83
C ARG A 51 -18.07 9.99 -0.63
N PHE A 52 -18.71 9.39 -1.61
CA PHE A 52 -19.20 8.01 -1.58
C PHE A 52 -18.23 7.00 -2.18
N GLU A 53 -16.93 7.30 -2.10
CA GLU A 53 -15.91 6.38 -2.60
C GLU A 53 -15.91 5.08 -1.78
N THR A 54 -16.19 3.98 -2.45
CA THR A 54 -16.17 2.65 -1.85
C THR A 54 -14.95 1.88 -2.34
N LEU A 55 -14.12 1.40 -1.42
CA LEU A 55 -12.86 0.72 -1.72
C LEU A 55 -12.96 -0.78 -1.43
N ALA A 56 -12.35 -1.58 -2.29
CA ALA A 56 -12.12 -3.01 -2.05
C ALA A 56 -10.64 -3.20 -1.69
N ASN A 57 -10.34 -3.59 -0.43
CA ASN A 57 -8.94 -3.75 0.01
C ASN A 57 -8.40 -5.17 -0.30
N TRP A 58 -8.48 -5.58 -1.56
CA TRP A 58 -7.92 -6.86 -2.00
C TRP A 58 -6.40 -6.87 -2.01
N CYS A 59 -5.75 -5.71 -2.10
CA CYS A 59 -4.29 -5.58 -2.03
C CYS A 59 -3.75 -6.12 -0.70
N ARG A 60 -4.36 -5.77 0.42
CA ARG A 60 -4.01 -6.32 1.73
C ARG A 60 -4.19 -7.84 1.76
N THR A 61 -5.30 -8.33 1.23
CA THR A 61 -5.58 -9.77 1.16
C THR A 61 -4.51 -10.52 0.38
N VAL A 62 -4.05 -10.00 -0.75
CA VAL A 62 -2.96 -10.58 -1.56
C VAL A 62 -1.69 -10.70 -0.72
N VAL A 63 -1.26 -9.62 -0.10
CA VAL A 63 -0.03 -9.58 0.71
C VAL A 63 -0.13 -10.52 1.91
N ASP A 64 -1.19 -10.39 2.72
CA ASP A 64 -1.32 -11.12 3.97
C ASP A 64 -1.46 -12.63 3.72
N THR A 65 -2.14 -13.06 2.65
CA THR A 65 -2.26 -14.48 2.30
C THR A 65 -0.89 -15.09 1.96
N VAL A 66 -0.03 -14.36 1.26
CA VAL A 66 1.32 -14.82 0.92
C VAL A 66 2.22 -14.77 2.16
N ALA A 67 2.21 -13.64 2.90
CA ALA A 67 3.05 -13.44 4.09
C ALA A 67 2.78 -14.51 5.17
N ASN A 68 1.52 -14.82 5.44
CA ASN A 68 1.11 -15.79 6.46
C ASN A 68 1.56 -17.23 6.15
N ARG A 69 1.90 -17.53 4.90
CA ARG A 69 2.42 -18.83 4.48
C ARG A 69 3.95 -18.92 4.53
N GLN A 70 4.63 -17.78 4.66
CA GLN A 70 6.08 -17.71 4.74
C GLN A 70 6.51 -17.88 6.21
N ARG A 71 7.17 -18.99 6.50
CA ARG A 71 7.74 -19.27 7.83
C ARG A 71 9.13 -19.85 7.66
N LEU A 72 10.10 -19.30 8.36
CA LEU A 72 11.39 -19.97 8.56
C LEU A 72 11.15 -21.19 9.45
N LYS A 73 11.70 -22.32 9.08
CA LYS A 73 11.56 -23.56 9.86
C LYS A 73 12.84 -23.91 10.62
N THR A 74 13.98 -23.74 9.99
CA THR A 74 15.27 -24.12 10.58
C THR A 74 16.45 -23.59 9.76
N PHE A 75 17.64 -23.69 10.32
CA PHE A 75 18.91 -23.35 9.71
C PHE A 75 19.80 -24.58 9.61
N TYR A 76 20.40 -24.78 8.44
CA TYR A 76 21.42 -25.77 8.19
C TYR A 76 22.65 -25.08 7.62
N LEU A 77 23.84 -25.44 8.15
CA LEU A 77 25.08 -25.01 7.54
C LEU A 77 25.44 -25.95 6.37
N PRO A 78 26.01 -25.41 5.27
CA PRO A 78 26.43 -26.23 4.15
C PRO A 78 27.44 -27.31 4.59
N GLY A 79 27.08 -28.57 4.39
CA GLY A 79 27.93 -29.73 4.77
C GLY A 79 27.68 -30.30 6.15
N GLU A 80 26.72 -29.76 6.89
CA GLU A 80 26.26 -30.30 8.17
C GLU A 80 24.83 -30.83 8.02
N ASP A 81 24.59 -32.03 8.52
CA ASP A 81 23.27 -32.68 8.56
C ASP A 81 22.48 -32.26 9.80
N GLU A 82 23.14 -31.60 10.76
CA GLU A 82 22.54 -31.15 12.00
C GLU A 82 22.14 -29.67 11.94
N PHE A 83 21.13 -29.35 12.67
CA PHE A 83 20.61 -28.00 12.91
C PHE A 83 21.66 -27.14 13.64
N SER A 84 21.90 -25.92 13.16
CA SER A 84 22.85 -25.00 13.81
C SER A 84 22.21 -24.34 15.04
N LYS A 85 22.69 -24.73 16.23
CA LYS A 85 22.22 -24.12 17.50
C LYS A 85 22.63 -22.67 17.64
N GLU A 86 23.83 -22.30 17.23
CA GLU A 86 24.32 -20.91 17.29
C GLU A 86 23.47 -19.96 16.47
N MET A 87 23.07 -20.40 15.27
CA MET A 87 22.15 -19.58 14.43
C MET A 87 20.76 -19.45 15.06
N GLN A 88 20.29 -20.48 15.75
CA GLN A 88 19.00 -20.44 16.44
C GLN A 88 19.07 -19.53 17.67
N GLU A 89 20.13 -19.57 18.44
CA GLU A 89 20.36 -18.71 19.60
C GLU A 89 20.38 -17.23 19.17
N GLY A 90 21.16 -16.89 18.13
CA GLY A 90 21.18 -15.54 17.55
C GLY A 90 19.82 -15.08 16.98
N TRP A 91 19.05 -16.02 16.42
CA TRP A 91 17.69 -15.76 15.95
C TRP A 91 16.74 -15.41 17.10
N GLU A 92 16.78 -16.19 18.19
CA GLU A 92 15.94 -15.99 19.37
C GLU A 92 16.35 -14.71 20.12
N TYR A 93 17.66 -14.48 20.28
CA TYR A 93 18.20 -13.28 20.91
C TYR A 93 17.68 -11.99 20.30
N ASN A 94 17.58 -11.95 18.96
CA ASN A 94 17.11 -10.79 18.22
C ASN A 94 15.58 -10.81 17.94
N ASN A 95 14.80 -11.70 18.56
CA ASN A 95 13.34 -11.83 18.35
C ASN A 95 12.94 -11.94 16.85
N LEU A 96 13.76 -12.60 16.06
CA LEU A 96 13.59 -12.67 14.61
C LEU A 96 12.38 -13.48 14.18
N ASP A 97 11.76 -14.26 15.06
CA ASP A 97 10.45 -14.89 14.80
C ASP A 97 9.35 -13.85 14.53
N SER A 98 9.39 -12.73 15.20
CA SER A 98 8.47 -11.62 15.01
C SER A 98 8.93 -10.68 13.89
N GLU A 99 10.19 -10.25 13.98
CA GLU A 99 10.81 -9.28 13.08
C GLU A 99 10.86 -9.78 11.63
N SER A 100 11.16 -11.07 11.41
CA SER A 100 11.18 -11.63 10.06
C SER A 100 9.83 -11.62 9.37
N LYS A 101 8.72 -11.75 10.11
CA LYS A 101 7.36 -11.66 9.56
C LYS A 101 7.05 -10.23 9.11
N ILE A 102 7.50 -9.24 9.88
CA ILE A 102 7.38 -7.82 9.52
C ILE A 102 8.18 -7.55 8.25
N MET A 103 9.44 -7.99 8.19
CA MET A 103 10.30 -7.85 7.02
C MET A 103 9.69 -8.50 5.77
N GLN A 104 9.14 -9.73 5.90
CA GLN A 104 8.51 -10.42 4.79
C GLN A 104 7.29 -9.63 4.25
N LYS A 105 6.50 -9.08 5.16
CA LYS A 105 5.33 -8.25 4.79
C LYS A 105 5.75 -6.96 4.09
N GLU A 106 6.70 -6.22 4.64
CA GLU A 106 7.25 -5.00 4.02
C GLU A 106 7.84 -5.29 2.64
N LYS A 107 8.59 -6.40 2.51
CA LYS A 107 9.12 -6.86 1.22
C LYS A 107 8.02 -7.10 0.19
N LEU A 108 6.90 -7.69 0.57
CA LEU A 108 5.77 -7.94 -0.34
C LEU A 108 5.04 -6.65 -0.71
N ILE A 109 4.91 -5.71 0.22
CA ILE A 109 4.25 -4.40 -0.02
C ILE A 109 5.10 -3.52 -0.92
N LEU A 110 6.38 -3.31 -0.56
CA LEU A 110 7.27 -2.33 -1.19
C LEU A 110 8.22 -2.93 -2.25
N GLY A 111 8.20 -4.27 -2.39
CA GLY A 111 9.06 -4.99 -3.34
C GLY A 111 10.45 -5.29 -2.81
N ARG A 112 10.86 -4.73 -1.67
CA ARG A 112 12.17 -4.92 -1.04
C ARG A 112 12.06 -4.87 0.48
N GLY A 113 13.00 -5.49 1.15
CA GLY A 113 13.18 -5.46 2.60
C GLY A 113 14.66 -5.52 2.93
N PHE A 114 15.04 -5.05 4.10
CA PHE A 114 16.43 -4.98 4.53
C PHE A 114 16.57 -5.54 5.94
N VAL A 115 17.74 -6.12 6.19
CA VAL A 115 18.17 -6.56 7.51
C VAL A 115 19.59 -6.06 7.71
N SER A 116 19.83 -5.29 8.75
CA SER A 116 21.15 -4.83 9.18
C SER A 116 21.72 -5.73 10.26
N VAL A 117 23.04 -5.79 10.33
CA VAL A 117 23.79 -6.48 11.38
C VAL A 117 24.76 -5.48 11.99
N GLY A 118 24.63 -5.21 13.26
CA GLY A 118 25.49 -4.27 14.00
C GLY A 118 26.26 -4.95 15.11
N SER A 119 27.32 -4.27 15.58
CA SER A 119 28.03 -4.62 16.80
C SER A 119 27.12 -4.43 18.01
N ASN A 120 27.30 -5.28 19.01
CA ASN A 120 26.62 -5.19 20.30
C ASN A 120 27.68 -4.92 21.37
N GLU A 121 27.70 -3.69 21.88
CA GLU A 121 28.67 -3.28 22.89
C GLU A 121 28.45 -3.97 24.24
N ASP A 122 27.18 -4.28 24.56
CA ASP A 122 26.78 -4.91 25.82
C ASP A 122 27.08 -6.42 25.82
N ASP A 123 27.02 -7.05 24.65
CA ASP A 123 27.24 -8.51 24.48
C ASP A 123 27.87 -8.79 23.11
N PRO A 124 29.22 -8.74 23.02
CA PRO A 124 29.97 -8.91 21.78
C PRO A 124 29.79 -10.26 21.09
N GLU A 125 29.32 -11.30 21.82
CA GLU A 125 29.08 -12.64 21.27
C GLU A 125 27.76 -12.68 20.45
N ASN A 126 26.81 -11.77 20.73
CA ASN A 126 25.54 -11.73 20.10
C ASN A 126 25.35 -10.42 19.30
N PRO A 127 25.51 -10.43 17.96
CA PRO A 127 25.33 -9.24 17.13
C PRO A 127 23.86 -8.77 17.14
N ILE A 128 23.66 -7.47 16.98
CA ILE A 128 22.34 -6.88 16.84
C ILE A 128 21.89 -7.08 15.39
N ILE A 129 20.78 -7.82 15.19
CA ILE A 129 20.19 -8.06 13.88
C ILE A 129 18.83 -7.33 13.85
N GLN A 130 18.69 -6.35 12.98
CA GLN A 130 17.50 -5.49 12.90
C GLN A 130 16.88 -5.51 11.51
N VAL A 131 15.55 -5.51 11.47
CA VAL A 131 14.79 -5.29 10.25
C VAL A 131 14.69 -3.79 9.99
N GLU A 132 15.07 -3.39 8.78
CA GLU A 132 15.11 -1.99 8.40
C GLU A 132 13.99 -1.66 7.40
N SER A 133 13.37 -0.52 7.62
CA SER A 133 12.29 -0.04 6.74
C SER A 133 12.84 0.35 5.37
N PRO A 134 12.26 -0.15 4.27
CA PRO A 134 12.60 0.32 2.93
C PRO A 134 12.32 1.81 2.67
N ARG A 135 11.54 2.46 3.53
CA ARG A 135 11.27 3.91 3.46
C ARG A 135 12.39 4.75 4.05
N GLU A 136 13.24 4.13 4.86
CA GLU A 136 14.37 4.78 5.53
C GLU A 136 15.72 4.30 4.97
N MET A 137 15.74 3.08 4.39
CA MET A 137 16.96 2.42 3.94
C MET A 137 17.13 2.51 2.43
N SER A 138 18.35 2.89 2.02
CA SER A 138 18.78 2.89 0.64
C SER A 138 20.11 2.16 0.48
N VAL A 139 20.31 1.52 -0.69
CA VAL A 139 21.54 0.80 -1.01
C VAL A 139 22.08 1.21 -2.37
N ASP A 140 23.40 1.23 -2.48
CA ASP A 140 24.13 1.34 -3.74
C ASP A 140 24.77 -0.02 -4.07
N ILE A 141 24.55 -0.48 -5.31
CA ILE A 141 24.95 -1.81 -5.75
C ILE A 141 25.96 -1.70 -6.88
N ASP A 142 27.10 -2.35 -6.70
CA ASP A 142 28.07 -2.55 -7.77
C ASP A 142 27.45 -3.49 -8.84
N PRO A 143 27.13 -3.00 -10.04
CA PRO A 143 26.47 -3.80 -11.06
C PRO A 143 27.36 -4.93 -11.60
N ARG A 144 28.69 -4.80 -11.53
CA ARG A 144 29.66 -5.80 -11.98
C ARG A 144 29.81 -6.94 -10.98
N ARG A 145 29.96 -6.59 -9.70
CA ARG A 145 30.15 -7.58 -8.62
C ARG A 145 28.81 -8.07 -8.05
N ARG A 146 27.71 -7.36 -8.33
CA ARG A 146 26.36 -7.62 -7.80
C ARG A 146 26.33 -7.68 -6.29
N ARG A 147 27.09 -6.80 -5.64
CA ARG A 147 27.18 -6.66 -4.18
C ARG A 147 26.84 -5.24 -3.78
N ILE A 148 26.33 -5.08 -2.57
CA ILE A 148 26.11 -3.78 -1.96
C ILE A 148 27.47 -3.15 -1.72
N ARG A 149 27.67 -1.93 -2.21
CA ARG A 149 28.89 -1.13 -2.09
C ARG A 149 28.79 -0.15 -0.93
N ALA A 150 27.61 0.40 -0.71
CA ALA A 150 27.28 1.28 0.41
C ALA A 150 25.79 1.15 0.70
N ALA A 151 25.40 1.43 1.94
CA ALA A 151 24.02 1.54 2.35
C ALA A 151 23.87 2.74 3.30
N ALA A 152 22.70 3.35 3.36
CA ALA A 152 22.42 4.34 4.39
C ALA A 152 20.97 4.24 4.88
N ARG A 153 20.82 4.39 6.20
CA ARG A 153 19.54 4.60 6.85
C ARG A 153 19.38 6.09 7.14
N PHE A 154 18.25 6.65 6.75
CA PHE A 154 17.91 8.06 6.92
C PHE A 154 16.74 8.19 7.88
N THR A 155 16.91 8.98 8.94
CA THR A 155 15.89 9.20 9.96
C THR A 155 15.70 10.69 10.28
N ASN A 156 14.59 11.00 10.95
CA ASN A 156 14.28 12.35 11.44
C ASN A 156 13.97 12.32 12.93
N ASP A 157 14.38 13.36 13.65
CA ASP A 157 14.14 13.49 15.10
C ASP A 157 12.67 13.68 15.48
N GLN A 158 11.84 14.07 14.49
CA GLN A 158 10.42 14.30 14.71
C GLN A 158 9.60 13.61 13.63
N VAL A 159 8.64 12.82 14.07
CA VAL A 159 7.55 12.33 13.21
C VAL A 159 6.65 13.52 12.87
N GLN A 160 7.10 14.38 11.97
CA GLN A 160 6.24 15.43 11.42
C GLN A 160 5.53 14.89 10.19
N ALA A 161 4.23 14.68 10.35
CA ALA A 161 3.31 14.50 9.23
C ALA A 161 3.23 15.81 8.43
N GLY A 162 4.04 15.95 7.38
CA GLY A 162 4.02 17.11 6.51
C GLY A 162 4.98 16.97 5.32
N PRO A 163 4.98 17.89 4.36
CA PRO A 163 5.81 17.84 3.16
C PRO A 163 7.33 17.88 3.39
N ALA A 164 7.79 17.86 4.64
CA ALA A 164 9.20 17.71 5.03
C ALA A 164 9.74 16.25 4.83
N LEU A 165 9.05 15.41 4.09
CA LEU A 165 9.43 14.05 3.69
C LEU A 165 10.80 13.93 3.00
N PHE A 166 11.43 15.06 2.67
CA PHE A 166 12.63 15.08 1.84
C PHE A 166 13.86 15.70 2.52
N ARG A 167 13.83 15.94 3.83
CA ARG A 167 14.98 16.48 4.53
C ARG A 167 15.24 15.69 5.82
N HIS A 168 16.05 14.65 5.67
CA HIS A 168 16.47 13.83 6.81
C HIS A 168 17.46 14.60 7.68
N SER A 169 17.36 14.43 9.00
CA SER A 169 18.25 15.04 10.00
C SER A 169 19.42 14.16 10.36
N HIS A 170 19.24 12.84 10.31
CA HIS A 170 20.28 11.85 10.63
C HIS A 170 20.44 10.84 9.50
N ALA A 171 21.65 10.33 9.36
CA ALA A 171 21.96 9.21 8.48
C ALA A 171 22.98 8.27 9.15
N THR A 172 22.78 6.98 9.01
CA THR A 172 23.77 5.95 9.35
C THR A 172 24.30 5.41 8.03
N LEU A 173 25.51 5.79 7.66
CA LEU A 173 26.20 5.31 6.46
C LEU A 173 26.95 4.04 6.78
N MET A 174 26.64 2.94 6.08
CA MET A 174 27.27 1.64 6.22
C MET A 174 28.15 1.37 5.02
N LEU A 175 29.45 1.24 5.29
CA LEU A 175 30.50 0.95 4.31
C LEU A 175 31.06 -0.47 4.56
N PRO A 176 31.91 -1.02 3.68
CA PRO A 176 32.50 -2.34 3.88
C PRO A 176 33.31 -2.50 5.16
N ASP A 177 33.99 -1.43 5.59
CA ASP A 177 34.92 -1.47 6.70
C ASP A 177 34.56 -0.53 7.87
N ALA A 178 33.51 0.30 7.70
CA ALA A 178 33.10 1.22 8.73
C ALA A 178 31.59 1.50 8.68
N THR A 179 31.02 1.80 9.84
CA THR A 179 29.69 2.41 10.00
C THR A 179 29.86 3.82 10.54
N VAL A 180 29.26 4.81 9.87
CA VAL A 180 29.41 6.22 10.18
C VAL A 180 28.06 6.85 10.51
N TRP A 181 27.94 7.38 11.71
CA TRP A 181 26.74 8.14 12.11
C TRP A 181 26.90 9.60 11.72
N CYS A 182 25.94 10.09 10.96
CA CYS A 182 25.98 11.41 10.39
C CYS A 182 24.77 12.25 10.83
N GLN A 183 24.97 13.53 11.00
CA GLN A 183 23.91 14.51 11.23
C GLN A 183 23.96 15.61 10.18
N ARG A 184 22.81 16.18 9.85
CA ARG A 184 22.70 17.26 8.90
C ARG A 184 22.72 18.61 9.61
N GLY A 185 23.73 19.43 9.32
CA GLY A 185 23.83 20.81 9.77
C GLY A 185 23.51 21.82 8.65
N GLN A 186 23.81 23.09 8.92
CA GLN A 186 23.62 24.18 7.94
C GLN A 186 24.50 24.02 6.69
N GLY A 187 25.67 23.39 6.83
CA GLY A 187 26.65 23.19 5.77
C GLY A 187 26.53 21.82 5.05
N GLY A 188 25.56 20.98 5.39
CA GLY A 188 25.42 19.64 4.84
C GLY A 188 25.61 18.54 5.88
N TRP A 189 25.93 17.34 5.44
CA TRP A 189 26.20 16.20 6.32
C TRP A 189 27.55 16.30 7.01
N PHE A 190 27.62 15.97 8.29
CA PHE A 190 28.86 15.83 9.05
C PHE A 190 28.85 14.58 9.92
N GLU A 191 30.00 14.01 10.16
CA GLU A 191 30.21 12.84 10.99
C GLU A 191 30.03 13.20 12.47
N VAL A 192 29.24 12.41 13.18
CA VAL A 192 29.05 12.47 14.64
C VAL A 192 29.89 11.42 15.32
N ASP A 193 29.84 10.19 14.79
CA ASP A 193 30.54 9.02 15.34
C ASP A 193 30.89 8.03 14.24
N ARG A 194 31.84 7.11 14.51
CA ARG A 194 32.35 6.11 13.56
C ARG A 194 32.78 4.84 14.26
N ASP A 195 32.31 3.71 13.75
CA ASP A 195 32.79 2.36 14.12
C ASP A 195 33.56 1.77 12.93
N GLU A 196 34.85 1.45 13.14
CA GLU A 196 35.71 0.80 12.15
C GLU A 196 35.74 -0.71 12.39
N HIS A 197 34.79 -1.44 11.82
CA HIS A 197 34.61 -2.86 12.06
C HIS A 197 35.43 -3.79 11.13
N GLY A 198 35.95 -3.31 10.02
CA GLY A 198 36.84 -4.08 9.12
C GLY A 198 36.24 -5.35 8.52
N LEU A 199 34.93 -5.42 8.33
CA LEU A 199 34.21 -6.62 7.83
C LEU A 199 34.49 -6.96 6.35
N GLY A 200 35.03 -6.01 5.58
CA GLY A 200 35.24 -6.17 4.12
C GLY A 200 33.94 -6.27 3.31
N ARG A 201 32.81 -6.03 3.93
CA ARG A 201 31.47 -6.01 3.30
C ARG A 201 30.50 -5.15 4.09
N VAL A 202 29.57 -4.53 3.40
CA VAL A 202 28.51 -3.73 4.03
C VAL A 202 27.63 -4.65 4.89
N PRO A 203 27.39 -4.32 6.17
CA PRO A 203 26.65 -5.16 7.11
C PRO A 203 25.13 -5.08 6.90
N ILE A 204 24.70 -5.23 5.64
CA ILE A 204 23.29 -5.21 5.27
C ILE A 204 22.95 -6.32 4.28
N VAL A 205 21.78 -6.90 4.44
CA VAL A 205 21.22 -7.89 3.52
C VAL A 205 19.92 -7.34 2.93
N MET A 206 19.83 -7.34 1.60
CA MET A 206 18.64 -6.90 0.88
C MET A 206 17.85 -8.11 0.37
N PHE A 207 16.57 -8.14 0.67
CA PHE A 207 15.60 -9.11 0.19
C PHE A 207 14.72 -8.49 -0.87
N LEU A 208 14.70 -9.06 -2.07
CA LEU A 208 13.90 -8.55 -3.19
C LEU A 208 12.73 -9.47 -3.48
N ASN A 209 11.54 -8.89 -3.61
CA ASN A 209 10.37 -9.58 -4.15
C ASN A 209 10.40 -9.56 -5.67
N ARG A 210 10.06 -10.67 -6.32
CA ARG A 210 10.03 -10.83 -7.78
C ARG A 210 11.32 -10.34 -8.47
N ARG A 211 12.47 -10.74 -7.91
CA ARG A 211 13.78 -10.36 -8.44
C ARG A 211 13.95 -10.74 -9.91
N ARG A 212 14.42 -9.79 -10.73
CA ARG A 212 14.78 -10.00 -12.14
C ARG A 212 16.19 -9.51 -12.42
N LEU A 213 16.82 -10.06 -13.47
CA LEU A 213 18.13 -9.59 -13.91
C LEU A 213 18.07 -8.10 -14.28
N GLY A 214 19.06 -7.34 -13.84
CA GLY A 214 19.17 -5.89 -14.08
C GLY A 214 18.22 -5.02 -13.26
N ARG A 215 17.40 -5.58 -12.35
CA ARG A 215 16.56 -4.83 -11.45
C ARG A 215 16.94 -5.11 -10.00
N TRP A 216 17.19 -4.04 -9.24
CA TRP A 216 17.58 -4.09 -7.85
C TRP A 216 16.54 -3.45 -6.90
N THR A 217 15.39 -3.08 -7.42
CA THR A 217 14.31 -2.46 -6.64
C THR A 217 13.18 -3.44 -6.29
N GLY A 218 13.15 -4.64 -6.86
CA GLY A 218 12.03 -5.56 -6.69
C GLY A 218 10.70 -5.01 -7.25
N VAL A 219 9.62 -5.72 -7.02
CA VAL A 219 8.26 -5.33 -7.43
C VAL A 219 7.30 -5.73 -6.33
N SER A 220 6.36 -4.85 -5.99
CA SER A 220 5.28 -5.14 -5.04
C SER A 220 4.47 -6.36 -5.47
N GLU A 221 4.06 -7.21 -4.53
CA GLU A 221 3.19 -8.35 -4.80
C GLU A 221 1.80 -7.91 -5.28
N MET A 222 1.40 -6.69 -4.92
CA MET A 222 0.12 -6.09 -5.31
C MET A 222 0.13 -5.49 -6.74
N ALA A 223 1.31 -5.36 -7.38
CA ALA A 223 1.45 -4.57 -8.60
C ALA A 223 0.46 -4.95 -9.71
N ASP A 224 0.23 -6.26 -9.91
CA ASP A 224 -0.67 -6.77 -10.95
C ASP A 224 -2.15 -6.71 -10.52
N ALA A 225 -2.43 -6.64 -9.21
CA ALA A 225 -3.78 -6.55 -8.68
C ALA A 225 -4.33 -5.12 -8.67
N ILE A 226 -3.49 -4.10 -8.49
CA ILE A 226 -3.87 -2.69 -8.36
C ILE A 226 -4.86 -2.22 -9.44
N PRO A 227 -4.65 -2.44 -10.75
CA PRO A 227 -5.58 -1.97 -11.78
C PRO A 227 -6.99 -2.55 -11.67
N PHE A 228 -7.10 -3.81 -11.21
CA PHE A 228 -8.38 -4.48 -11.01
C PHE A 228 -9.06 -4.02 -9.72
N VAL A 229 -8.29 -3.74 -8.67
CA VAL A 229 -8.78 -3.14 -7.42
C VAL A 229 -9.39 -1.77 -7.70
N ASP A 230 -8.75 -0.94 -8.50
CA ASP A 230 -9.29 0.36 -8.93
C ASP A 230 -10.57 0.22 -9.76
N SER A 231 -10.62 -0.78 -10.64
CA SER A 231 -11.80 -1.06 -11.45
C SER A 231 -12.97 -1.54 -10.60
N ALA A 232 -12.70 -2.40 -9.62
CA ALA A 232 -13.70 -2.87 -8.66
C ALA A 232 -14.20 -1.71 -7.76
N ALA A 233 -13.31 -0.86 -7.28
CA ALA A 233 -13.67 0.31 -6.47
C ALA A 233 -14.59 1.28 -7.25
N ARG A 234 -14.29 1.52 -8.54
CA ARG A 234 -15.19 2.30 -9.42
C ARG A 234 -16.55 1.63 -9.60
N ALA A 235 -16.59 0.32 -9.79
CA ALA A 235 -17.85 -0.42 -9.92
C ALA A 235 -18.68 -0.37 -8.64
N LEU A 236 -18.05 -0.52 -7.46
CA LEU A 236 -18.69 -0.41 -6.16
C LEU A 236 -19.20 1.01 -5.88
N THR A 237 -18.45 2.04 -6.22
CA THR A 237 -18.87 3.44 -6.09
C THR A 237 -20.08 3.73 -6.98
N ASN A 238 -20.07 3.24 -8.22
CA ASN A 238 -21.21 3.38 -9.14
C ASN A 238 -22.44 2.58 -8.66
N LEU A 239 -22.24 1.39 -8.08
CA LEU A 239 -23.30 0.60 -7.45
C LEU A 239 -23.93 1.37 -6.30
N GLN A 240 -23.14 1.95 -5.40
CA GLN A 240 -23.65 2.74 -4.29
C GLN A 240 -24.45 3.94 -4.78
N LEU A 241 -23.94 4.69 -5.75
CA LEU A 241 -24.63 5.82 -6.36
C LEU A 241 -25.93 5.38 -7.04
N ALA A 242 -25.90 4.27 -7.78
CA ALA A 242 -27.11 3.72 -8.41
C ALA A 242 -28.14 3.30 -7.35
N THR A 243 -27.71 2.71 -6.24
CA THR A 243 -28.60 2.31 -5.14
C THR A 243 -29.31 3.53 -4.54
N GLU A 244 -28.57 4.61 -4.26
CA GLU A 244 -29.14 5.86 -3.74
C GLU A 244 -30.14 6.50 -4.73
N THR A 245 -29.79 6.54 -6.02
CA THR A 245 -30.67 7.13 -7.05
C THR A 245 -31.89 6.25 -7.37
N HIS A 246 -31.78 4.92 -7.23
CA HIS A 246 -32.87 4.00 -7.49
C HIS A 246 -33.79 3.79 -6.28
N ALA A 247 -33.35 4.11 -5.07
CA ALA A 247 -34.19 4.11 -3.88
C ALA A 247 -35.42 5.03 -4.05
N VAL A 248 -35.27 6.10 -4.85
CA VAL A 248 -36.36 7.01 -5.22
C VAL A 248 -36.35 7.21 -6.75
N PRO A 249 -36.98 6.30 -7.51
CA PRO A 249 -36.93 6.36 -8.98
C PRO A 249 -37.54 7.67 -9.52
N PRO A 250 -36.84 8.35 -10.44
CA PRO A 250 -37.33 9.60 -11.02
C PRO A 250 -38.68 9.39 -11.73
N ARG A 251 -39.65 10.21 -11.37
CA ARG A 251 -40.94 10.25 -12.04
C ARG A 251 -40.96 11.45 -12.99
N TYR A 252 -41.60 11.28 -14.11
CA TYR A 252 -41.83 12.38 -15.04
C TYR A 252 -43.30 12.54 -15.33
N VAL A 253 -43.72 13.77 -15.55
CA VAL A 253 -45.08 14.14 -15.92
C VAL A 253 -45.01 14.98 -17.16
N LEU A 254 -45.73 14.60 -18.20
CA LEU A 254 -45.88 15.33 -19.46
C LEU A 254 -47.26 15.94 -19.55
N GLY A 255 -47.39 17.10 -20.20
CA GLY A 255 -48.67 17.75 -20.40
C GLY A 255 -49.16 18.61 -19.22
N ILE A 256 -48.34 18.78 -18.18
CA ILE A 256 -48.67 19.61 -17.00
C ILE A 256 -47.58 20.68 -16.83
N SER A 257 -48.02 21.91 -16.50
CA SER A 257 -47.13 23.01 -16.17
C SER A 257 -46.76 23.01 -14.67
N LYS A 258 -45.64 23.63 -14.31
CA LYS A 258 -45.21 23.73 -12.92
C LYS A 258 -46.25 24.39 -11.98
N GLY A 259 -47.09 25.27 -12.53
CA GLY A 259 -48.15 25.92 -11.77
C GLY A 259 -49.40 25.07 -11.55
N ASP A 260 -49.49 23.89 -12.16
CA ASP A 260 -50.65 22.98 -11.99
C ASP A 260 -50.48 22.05 -10.75
N PHE A 261 -49.30 22.06 -10.11
CA PHE A 261 -49.06 21.33 -8.86
C PHE A 261 -49.43 22.19 -7.64
N VAL A 262 -50.69 22.14 -7.30
CA VAL A 262 -51.25 22.90 -6.17
C VAL A 262 -51.91 21.95 -5.16
N ASP A 263 -51.92 22.32 -3.91
CA ASP A 263 -52.64 21.61 -2.85
C ASP A 263 -54.16 21.89 -2.92
N LYS A 264 -54.94 21.32 -2.00
CA LYS A 264 -56.39 21.57 -1.92
C LYS A 264 -56.75 23.01 -1.67
N SER A 265 -55.83 23.84 -1.23
CA SER A 265 -55.98 25.28 -0.96
C SER A 265 -55.48 26.17 -2.11
N GLY A 266 -54.98 25.57 -3.22
CA GLY A 266 -54.48 26.30 -4.39
C GLY A 266 -53.07 26.83 -4.23
N GLN A 267 -52.32 26.39 -3.19
CA GLN A 267 -50.92 26.76 -2.96
C GLN A 267 -49.97 25.80 -3.70
N PRO A 268 -48.87 26.29 -4.28
CA PRO A 268 -47.89 25.43 -4.94
C PRO A 268 -47.30 24.39 -3.96
N ILE A 269 -47.39 23.12 -4.32
CA ILE A 269 -46.77 22.03 -3.54
C ILE A 269 -45.24 22.08 -3.73
N PRO A 270 -44.42 22.05 -2.67
CA PRO A 270 -42.98 21.98 -2.79
C PRO A 270 -42.54 20.76 -3.63
N ALA A 271 -41.54 20.92 -4.49
CA ALA A 271 -41.09 19.88 -5.41
C ALA A 271 -40.72 18.56 -4.71
N TRP A 272 -40.15 18.61 -3.48
CA TRP A 272 -39.80 17.43 -2.69
C TRP A 272 -41.04 16.68 -2.19
N GLU A 273 -42.11 17.38 -1.82
CA GLU A 273 -43.37 16.80 -1.36
C GLU A 273 -44.15 16.14 -2.51
N ALA A 274 -44.16 16.77 -3.68
CA ALA A 274 -44.69 16.19 -4.90
C ALA A 274 -43.91 14.90 -5.32
N TYR A 275 -42.63 14.85 -5.02
CA TYR A 275 -41.78 13.72 -5.33
C TYR A 275 -42.06 12.49 -4.44
N PHE A 276 -42.33 12.70 -3.17
CA PHE A 276 -42.58 11.63 -2.20
C PHE A 276 -44.05 11.18 -2.09
N ASN A 277 -44.99 12.00 -2.59
CA ASN A 277 -46.41 11.62 -2.56
C ASN A 277 -46.73 10.46 -3.50
N SER A 278 -47.35 9.44 -2.93
CA SER A 278 -47.68 8.17 -3.62
C SER A 278 -48.73 8.33 -4.74
N PHE A 279 -49.51 9.41 -4.73
CA PHE A 279 -50.58 9.66 -5.70
C PHE A 279 -50.42 11.05 -6.31
N MET A 280 -50.31 11.08 -7.65
CA MET A 280 -50.45 12.28 -8.47
C MET A 280 -51.79 12.21 -9.22
N ALA A 281 -52.69 13.12 -8.94
CA ALA A 281 -53.93 13.28 -9.71
C ALA A 281 -53.83 14.53 -10.57
N SER A 282 -54.17 14.41 -11.85
CA SER A 282 -54.29 15.54 -12.77
C SER A 282 -55.67 15.57 -13.39
N ALA A 283 -56.25 16.77 -13.45
CA ALA A 283 -57.51 17.02 -14.13
C ALA A 283 -57.36 17.17 -15.67
N LYS A 284 -56.15 17.19 -16.19
CA LYS A 284 -55.87 17.35 -17.64
C LYS A 284 -55.83 15.96 -18.31
N SER A 285 -56.66 15.82 -19.37
CA SER A 285 -56.80 14.57 -20.13
C SER A 285 -55.53 14.15 -20.86
N ASP A 286 -54.63 15.06 -21.16
CA ASP A 286 -53.38 14.83 -21.91
C ASP A 286 -52.17 14.58 -21.00
N ALA A 287 -52.38 14.56 -19.69
CA ALA A 287 -51.31 14.32 -18.73
C ALA A 287 -50.86 12.86 -18.81
N LYS A 288 -49.57 12.66 -19.06
CA LYS A 288 -48.92 11.32 -19.01
C LYS A 288 -47.94 11.30 -17.83
N ILE A 289 -48.20 10.38 -16.93
CA ILE A 289 -47.29 10.13 -15.77
C ILE A 289 -46.52 8.86 -16.08
N GLY A 290 -45.22 8.94 -15.92
CA GLY A 290 -44.35 7.76 -16.04
C GLY A 290 -43.26 7.79 -15.00
N GLN A 291 -42.66 6.61 -14.79
CA GLN A 291 -41.52 6.43 -13.94
C GLN A 291 -40.41 5.82 -14.79
N LEU A 292 -39.18 6.34 -14.62
CA LEU A 292 -38.04 5.74 -15.28
C LEU A 292 -37.74 4.38 -14.59
N THR A 293 -37.61 3.35 -15.40
CA THR A 293 -37.28 2.00 -14.88
C THR A 293 -35.82 2.02 -14.41
N GLY A 294 -35.60 1.59 -13.19
CA GLY A 294 -34.24 1.45 -12.66
C GLY A 294 -33.46 0.38 -13.43
N THR A 295 -32.17 0.61 -13.61
CA THR A 295 -31.25 -0.40 -14.16
C THR A 295 -31.04 -1.51 -13.14
N SER A 296 -30.95 -2.78 -13.58
CA SER A 296 -30.63 -3.89 -12.69
C SER A 296 -29.25 -3.68 -12.04
N LEU A 297 -29.19 -3.74 -10.71
CA LEU A 297 -27.95 -3.63 -9.94
C LEU A 297 -27.08 -4.90 -10.02
N ASP A 298 -27.63 -6.03 -10.48
CA ASP A 298 -26.93 -7.31 -10.63
C ASP A 298 -25.72 -7.22 -11.54
N ASN A 299 -25.75 -6.35 -12.55
CA ASN A 299 -24.64 -6.17 -13.46
C ASN A 299 -23.38 -5.61 -12.74
N PHE A 300 -23.57 -4.76 -11.74
CA PHE A 300 -22.45 -4.26 -10.94
C PHE A 300 -21.82 -5.37 -10.09
N HIS A 301 -22.65 -6.22 -9.46
CA HIS A 301 -22.16 -7.36 -8.70
C HIS A 301 -21.39 -8.33 -9.58
N LYS A 302 -21.92 -8.68 -10.76
CA LYS A 302 -21.20 -9.51 -11.74
C LYS A 302 -19.87 -8.90 -12.18
N SER A 303 -19.80 -7.57 -12.33
CA SER A 303 -18.56 -6.90 -12.68
C SER A 303 -17.53 -6.97 -11.56
N VAL A 304 -17.93 -6.76 -10.30
CA VAL A 304 -17.05 -6.89 -9.14
C VAL A 304 -16.56 -8.33 -9.00
N ASP A 305 -17.45 -9.32 -9.15
CA ASP A 305 -17.08 -10.73 -9.14
C ASP A 305 -16.09 -11.09 -10.25
N HIS A 306 -16.27 -10.52 -11.44
CA HIS A 306 -15.32 -10.69 -12.53
C HIS A 306 -13.94 -10.15 -12.19
N TYR A 307 -13.84 -8.93 -11.60
CA TYR A 307 -12.57 -8.38 -11.16
C TYR A 307 -11.93 -9.22 -10.05
N ALA A 308 -12.71 -9.74 -9.11
CA ALA A 308 -12.22 -10.66 -8.08
C ALA A 308 -11.60 -11.93 -8.70
N GLN A 309 -12.24 -12.49 -9.74
CA GLN A 309 -11.72 -13.65 -10.48
C GLN A 309 -10.41 -13.31 -11.22
N GLN A 310 -10.30 -12.11 -11.81
CA GLN A 310 -9.06 -11.67 -12.45
C GLN A 310 -7.92 -11.55 -11.44
N VAL A 311 -8.16 -10.91 -10.29
CA VAL A 311 -7.16 -10.82 -9.22
C VAL A 311 -6.75 -12.21 -8.74
N ALA A 312 -7.69 -13.12 -8.52
CA ALA A 312 -7.42 -14.50 -8.14
C ALA A 312 -6.52 -15.21 -9.17
N GLY A 313 -6.85 -15.09 -10.46
CA GLY A 313 -6.08 -15.69 -11.55
C GLY A 313 -4.65 -15.14 -11.65
N LEU A 314 -4.46 -13.83 -11.49
CA LEU A 314 -3.15 -13.18 -11.57
C LEU A 314 -2.25 -13.46 -10.37
N THR A 315 -2.84 -13.56 -9.18
CA THR A 315 -2.10 -13.79 -7.93
C THR A 315 -1.90 -15.27 -7.61
N GLY A 316 -2.61 -16.16 -8.31
CA GLY A 316 -2.63 -17.60 -8.02
C GLY A 316 -3.32 -17.95 -6.70
N LEU A 317 -4.12 -17.02 -6.14
CA LEU A 317 -4.87 -17.21 -4.92
C LEU A 317 -6.29 -17.75 -5.24
N PRO A 318 -6.89 -18.57 -4.37
CA PRO A 318 -8.26 -19.05 -4.58
C PRO A 318 -9.27 -17.91 -4.63
N CYS A 319 -10.20 -17.94 -5.59
CA CYS A 319 -11.21 -16.90 -5.78
C CYS A 319 -12.07 -16.60 -4.53
N PRO A 320 -12.45 -17.57 -3.68
CA PRO A 320 -13.20 -17.30 -2.45
C PRO A 320 -12.51 -16.36 -1.46
N VAL A 321 -11.19 -16.20 -1.55
CA VAL A 321 -10.42 -15.25 -0.71
C VAL A 321 -10.84 -13.79 -0.96
N PHE A 322 -11.31 -13.49 -2.18
CA PHE A 322 -11.69 -12.14 -2.63
C PHE A 322 -13.21 -11.91 -2.63
N ARG A 323 -14.00 -12.93 -2.34
CA ARG A 323 -15.46 -12.85 -2.26
C ARG A 323 -15.93 -12.81 -0.81
N ALA A 324 -17.03 -12.09 -0.58
CA ALA A 324 -17.69 -12.05 0.72
C ALA A 324 -18.55 -13.30 1.01
N GLU A 325 -18.48 -14.32 0.17
CA GLU A 325 -19.24 -15.57 0.39
C GLU A 325 -18.80 -16.24 1.69
N HIS A 326 -19.78 -16.74 2.43
CA HIS A 326 -19.65 -17.40 3.73
C HIS A 326 -18.38 -18.25 3.82
N ARG A 327 -17.46 -17.83 4.67
CA ARG A 327 -16.33 -18.64 5.06
C ARG A 327 -16.88 -19.81 5.87
N GLU A 328 -17.15 -20.93 5.24
CA GLU A 328 -17.00 -22.19 5.96
C GLU A 328 -15.56 -22.23 6.45
N PRO A 329 -15.32 -22.48 7.75
CA PRO A 329 -13.97 -22.58 8.26
C PRO A 329 -13.24 -23.64 7.44
N ALA A 330 -12.23 -23.24 6.67
CA ALA A 330 -11.38 -24.17 5.97
C ALA A 330 -10.74 -25.06 7.04
N ILE A 331 -11.16 -26.29 7.09
CA ILE A 331 -10.50 -27.35 7.87
C ILE A 331 -9.17 -27.61 7.17
N TRP A 332 -8.07 -27.10 7.77
CA TRP A 332 -6.69 -27.34 7.36
C TRP A 332 -6.02 -28.26 8.34
#